data_c0f68077525f1da421bc6edf3e8dbdb9
#
_entry.id   c0f68077525f1da421bc6edf3e8dbdb9
#
_cell.length_a   1.000
_cell.length_b   1.000
_cell.length_c   1.000
_cell.angle_alpha   90.00
_cell.angle_beta   90.00
_cell.angle_gamma   90.00
#
_symmetry.space_group_name_H-M   'P 1'
#
loop_
_entity.id
_entity.type
_entity.pdbx_description
1 polymer ?
#
loop_
_entity_poly.entity_id
_entity_poly.type
_entity_poly.pdbx_seq_one_letter_code
_entity_poly.pdbx_strand_id
1 'polypeptide(L)'
;MWQLAAANMAAICVHTPLDIAEGAINTRLYDMLKGTLSLGEITGSPDGSGLGWTAESGEEFSAEELASILKETLGCPVVRFCKSDRPIRKIALCG
;
A
#
# COMPACT_ATOMS: atom_id res chain seq x y z
N MET A 1 24.10 12.63 -14.57
CA MET A 1 25.06 11.57 -14.97
C MET A 1 26.50 12.03 -14.92
N TRP A 2 26.92 13.09 -15.60
CA TRP A 2 28.32 13.58 -15.59
C TRP A 2 28.88 13.88 -14.19
N GLN A 3 28.10 14.46 -13.31
CA GLN A 3 28.52 14.80 -11.95
C GLN A 3 28.84 13.55 -11.11
N LEU A 4 28.08 12.48 -11.27
CA LEU A 4 28.33 11.21 -10.59
C LEU A 4 29.61 10.56 -11.11
N ALA A 5 29.80 10.55 -12.43
CA ALA A 5 31.01 10.03 -13.05
C ALA A 5 32.27 10.82 -12.62
N ALA A 6 32.19 12.14 -12.57
CA ALA A 6 33.28 13.01 -12.13
C ALA A 6 33.61 12.83 -10.63
N ALA A 7 32.63 12.45 -9.82
CA ALA A 7 32.80 12.16 -8.40
C ALA A 7 33.16 10.69 -8.11
N ASN A 8 33.38 9.88 -9.15
CA ASN A 8 33.59 8.44 -9.04
C ASN A 8 32.50 7.72 -8.22
N MET A 9 31.24 8.14 -8.42
CA MET A 9 30.08 7.60 -7.71
C MET A 9 29.21 6.76 -8.65
N ALA A 10 28.73 5.62 -8.14
CA ALA A 10 27.66 4.84 -8.77
C ALA A 10 26.30 5.27 -8.25
N ALA A 11 25.28 5.23 -9.11
CA ALA A 11 23.89 5.43 -8.72
C ALA A 11 23.11 4.16 -9.02
N ILE A 12 22.35 3.70 -8.04
CA ILE A 12 21.42 2.57 -8.19
C ILE A 12 20.02 3.14 -7.99
N CYS A 13 19.14 2.97 -8.98
CA CYS A 13 17.75 3.33 -8.90
C CYS A 13 16.91 2.05 -8.79
N VAL A 14 16.22 1.90 -7.66
CA VAL A 14 15.32 0.78 -7.41
C VAL A 14 13.89 1.32 -7.47
N HIS A 15 13.08 0.77 -8.34
CA HIS A 15 11.68 1.14 -8.53
C HIS A 15 10.79 -0.07 -8.21
N THR A 16 10.18 -0.69 -9.19
CA THR A 16 9.31 -1.87 -9.05
C THR A 16 9.88 -3.01 -8.16
N PRO A 17 11.19 -3.34 -8.19
CA PRO A 17 11.73 -4.33 -7.26
C PRO A 17 11.52 -3.99 -5.78
N LEU A 18 11.44 -2.70 -5.43
CA LEU A 18 11.16 -2.29 -4.04
C LEU A 18 9.68 -2.47 -3.68
N ASP A 19 8.79 -2.38 -4.65
CA ASP A 19 7.34 -2.56 -4.42
C ASP A 19 7.00 -4.04 -4.16
N ILE A 20 7.68 -4.97 -4.87
CA ILE A 20 7.41 -6.41 -4.80
C ILE A 20 8.27 -7.16 -3.77
N ALA A 21 9.37 -6.57 -3.30
CA ALA A 21 10.25 -7.24 -2.36
C ALA A 21 9.57 -7.49 -1.00
N GLU A 22 9.84 -8.66 -0.43
CA GLU A 22 9.40 -8.98 0.92
C GLU A 22 10.04 -8.02 1.94
N GLY A 23 9.26 -7.55 2.91
CA GLY A 23 9.70 -6.56 3.90
C GLY A 23 9.81 -5.13 3.39
N ALA A 24 9.50 -4.88 2.11
CA ALA A 24 9.57 -3.55 1.49
C ALA A 24 8.24 -2.77 1.59
N ILE A 25 7.93 -1.91 0.63
CA ILE A 25 6.85 -0.91 0.73
C ILE A 25 5.50 -1.55 0.99
N ASN A 26 5.09 -2.54 0.19
CA ASN A 26 3.77 -3.17 0.35
C ASN A 26 3.65 -3.92 1.68
N THR A 27 4.72 -4.59 2.14
CA THR A 27 4.75 -5.23 3.46
C THR A 27 4.54 -4.20 4.56
N ARG A 28 5.25 -3.08 4.51
CA ARG A 28 5.12 -2.01 5.50
C ARG A 28 3.74 -1.40 5.51
N LEU A 29 3.18 -1.12 4.34
CA LEU A 29 1.83 -0.58 4.22
C LEU A 29 0.79 -1.54 4.82
N TYR A 30 0.88 -2.83 4.51
CA TYR A 30 0.03 -3.85 5.10
C TYR A 30 0.19 -3.90 6.63
N ASP A 31 1.43 -3.93 7.14
CA ASP A 31 1.70 -3.98 8.58
C ASP A 31 1.14 -2.78 9.35
N MET A 32 1.15 -1.60 8.74
CA MET A 32 0.56 -0.39 9.33
C MET A 32 -0.97 -0.48 9.39
N LEU A 33 -1.60 -1.12 8.44
CA LEU A 33 -3.05 -1.13 8.27
C LEU A 33 -3.72 -2.37 8.88
N LYS A 34 -3.00 -3.50 8.97
CA LYS A 34 -3.61 -4.79 9.34
C LYS A 34 -4.35 -4.78 10.67
N GLY A 35 -3.81 -4.10 11.68
CA GLY A 35 -4.43 -4.01 13.00
C GLY A 35 -5.68 -3.15 13.00
N THR A 36 -5.60 -1.98 12.37
CA THR A 36 -6.70 -0.99 12.35
C THR A 36 -7.86 -1.42 11.45
N LEU A 37 -7.55 -2.12 10.35
CA LEU A 37 -8.55 -2.61 9.41
C LEU A 37 -8.91 -4.10 9.61
N SER A 38 -8.42 -4.73 10.68
CA SER A 38 -8.64 -6.16 10.95
C SER A 38 -8.38 -7.04 9.73
N LEU A 39 -7.28 -6.76 9.00
CA LEU A 39 -6.94 -7.49 7.77
C LEU A 39 -6.50 -8.91 8.08
N GLY A 40 -7.07 -9.86 7.37
CA GLY A 40 -6.66 -11.25 7.34
C GLY A 40 -5.37 -11.48 6.54
N GLU A 41 -5.10 -12.71 6.17
CA GLU A 41 -3.91 -13.06 5.41
C GLU A 41 -3.91 -12.43 4.00
N ILE A 42 -2.71 -12.13 3.54
CA ILE A 42 -2.49 -11.62 2.17
C ILE A 42 -2.78 -12.74 1.17
N THR A 43 -3.61 -12.44 0.20
CA THR A 43 -3.96 -13.38 -0.87
C THR A 43 -3.21 -13.14 -2.18
N GLY A 44 -2.21 -12.26 -2.15
CA GLY A 44 -1.37 -11.93 -3.29
C GLY A 44 -1.95 -10.82 -4.18
N SER A 45 -1.29 -10.60 -5.29
CA SER A 45 -1.71 -9.63 -6.28
C SER A 45 -2.89 -10.16 -7.11
N PRO A 46 -3.92 -9.35 -7.39
CA PRO A 46 -5.09 -9.77 -8.18
C PRO A 46 -4.75 -10.26 -9.59
N ASP A 47 -3.68 -9.74 -10.17
CA ASP A 47 -3.20 -10.06 -11.52
C ASP A 47 -1.99 -11.00 -11.55
N GLY A 48 -1.54 -11.46 -10.38
CA GLY A 48 -0.35 -12.32 -10.25
C GLY A 48 0.99 -11.60 -10.49
N SER A 49 1.00 -10.28 -10.70
CA SER A 49 2.23 -9.50 -10.95
C SER A 49 3.12 -9.34 -9.71
N GLY A 50 2.55 -9.47 -8.51
CA GLY A 50 3.21 -9.14 -7.26
C GLY A 50 3.24 -7.64 -6.93
N LEU A 51 2.71 -6.80 -7.80
CA LEU A 51 2.74 -5.34 -7.64
C LEU A 51 1.76 -4.78 -6.62
N GLY A 52 0.91 -5.58 -6.06
CA GLY A 52 -0.01 -5.16 -5.03
C GLY A 52 -0.51 -6.36 -4.25
N TRP A 53 -1.08 -6.12 -3.12
CA TRP A 53 -1.58 -7.17 -2.25
C TRP A 53 -3.05 -7.00 -1.98
N THR A 54 -3.75 -8.12 -1.83
CA THR A 54 -5.15 -8.14 -1.40
C THR A 54 -5.30 -8.86 -0.09
N ALA A 55 -6.18 -8.35 0.74
CA ALA A 55 -6.60 -8.98 1.99
C ALA A 55 -8.09 -8.71 2.23
N GLU A 56 -8.74 -9.57 2.98
CA GLU A 56 -10.10 -9.32 3.45
C GLU A 56 -10.08 -8.81 4.88
N SER A 57 -10.93 -7.84 5.17
CA SER A 57 -11.16 -7.37 6.53
C SER A 57 -12.17 -8.26 7.25
N GLY A 58 -11.99 -8.43 8.55
CA GLY A 58 -13.00 -9.02 9.42
C GLY A 58 -14.25 -8.16 9.59
N GLU A 59 -14.18 -6.87 9.22
CA GLU A 59 -15.22 -5.87 9.35
C GLU A 59 -15.58 -5.26 7.99
N GLU A 60 -16.71 -4.59 7.93
CA GLU A 60 -17.16 -3.84 6.75
C GLU A 60 -17.03 -2.35 7.00
N PHE A 61 -16.56 -1.62 6.00
CA PHE A 61 -16.36 -0.18 6.06
C PHE A 61 -17.13 0.52 4.95
N SER A 62 -17.63 1.71 5.22
CA SER A 62 -17.97 2.67 4.17
C SER A 62 -16.70 3.28 3.56
N ALA A 63 -16.83 3.90 2.40
CA ALA A 63 -15.70 4.58 1.77
C ALA A 63 -15.19 5.76 2.62
N GLU A 64 -16.07 6.46 3.30
CA GLU A 64 -15.78 7.57 4.20
C GLU A 64 -15.00 7.12 5.46
N GLU A 65 -15.45 6.03 6.08
CA GLU A 65 -14.76 5.45 7.25
C GLU A 65 -13.36 4.98 6.87
N LEU A 66 -13.24 4.25 5.76
CA LEU A 66 -11.94 3.78 5.26
C LEU A 66 -11.00 4.96 4.95
N ALA A 67 -11.50 6.02 4.31
CA ALA A 67 -10.71 7.22 4.04
C ALA A 67 -10.23 7.92 5.32
N SER A 68 -11.08 7.97 6.36
CA SER A 68 -10.72 8.54 7.67
C SER A 68 -9.65 7.71 8.36
N ILE A 69 -9.80 6.40 8.38
CA ILE A 69 -8.83 5.46 8.96
C ILE A 69 -7.48 5.59 8.25
N LEU A 70 -7.47 5.60 6.92
CA LEU A 70 -6.24 5.76 6.14
C LEU A 70 -5.55 7.09 6.41
N LYS A 71 -6.33 8.18 6.50
CA LYS A 71 -5.82 9.51 6.81
C LYS A 71 -5.08 9.54 8.15
N GLU A 72 -5.68 8.96 9.18
CA GLU A 72 -5.11 8.92 10.53
C GLU A 72 -3.91 7.98 10.61
N THR A 73 -4.06 6.76 10.13
CA THR A 73 -3.01 5.72 10.24
C THR A 73 -1.75 6.08 9.44
N LEU A 74 -1.93 6.68 8.26
CA LEU A 74 -0.81 7.07 7.40
C LEU A 74 -0.32 8.51 7.63
N GLY A 75 -0.98 9.27 8.51
CA GLY A 75 -0.62 10.67 8.77
C GLY A 75 -0.79 11.59 7.56
N CYS A 76 -1.72 11.26 6.65
CA CYS A 76 -1.92 12.03 5.42
C CYS A 76 -2.73 13.30 5.70
N PRO A 77 -2.31 14.48 5.24
CA PRO A 77 -3.10 15.71 5.40
C PRO A 77 -4.40 15.67 4.59
N VAL A 78 -4.40 14.97 3.45
CA VAL A 78 -5.55 14.83 2.54
C VAL A 78 -5.61 13.41 2.00
N VAL A 79 -6.80 12.81 2.01
CA VAL A 79 -7.12 11.56 1.31
C VAL A 79 -8.20 11.84 0.27
N ARG A 80 -8.00 11.38 -0.95
CA ARG A 80 -8.98 11.46 -2.03
C ARG A 80 -9.61 10.08 -2.21
N PHE A 81 -10.91 10.01 -2.29
CA PHE A 81 -11.63 8.76 -2.50
C PHE A 81 -12.85 8.96 -3.40
N CYS A 82 -13.32 7.88 -3.98
CA CYS A 82 -14.60 7.85 -4.68
C CYS A 82 -15.68 7.35 -3.73
N LYS A 83 -16.79 8.07 -3.64
CA LYS A 83 -17.93 7.65 -2.84
C LYS A 83 -18.52 6.35 -3.40
N SER A 84 -18.90 5.44 -2.50
CA SER A 84 -19.56 4.19 -2.83
C SER A 84 -20.60 3.88 -1.75
N ASP A 85 -21.76 3.43 -2.16
CA ASP A 85 -22.80 2.96 -1.25
C ASP A 85 -22.64 1.46 -0.91
N ARG A 86 -21.62 0.80 -1.48
CA ARG A 86 -21.33 -0.61 -1.20
C ARG A 86 -20.36 -0.70 -0.01
N PRO A 87 -20.63 -1.60 0.95
CA PRO A 87 -19.69 -1.88 2.01
C PRO A 87 -18.39 -2.47 1.45
N ILE A 88 -17.28 -2.06 2.03
CA ILE A 88 -15.93 -2.49 1.63
C ILE A 88 -15.45 -3.50 2.65
N ARG A 89 -15.10 -4.69 2.17
CA ARG A 89 -14.52 -5.76 2.96
C ARG A 89 -13.23 -6.28 2.35
N LYS A 90 -13.15 -6.29 1.02
CA LYS A 90 -11.96 -6.69 0.28
C LYS A 90 -11.14 -5.46 -0.06
N ILE A 91 -9.89 -5.45 0.38
CA ILE A 91 -8.98 -4.32 0.26
C ILE A 91 -7.80 -4.76 -0.57
N ALA A 92 -7.50 -3.98 -1.60
CA ALA A 92 -6.26 -4.08 -2.36
C ALA A 92 -5.38 -2.87 -2.01
N LEU A 93 -4.09 -3.11 -1.85
CA LEU A 93 -3.12 -2.07 -1.55
C LEU A 93 -1.89 -2.17 -2.45
N CYS A 94 -1.35 -1.03 -2.78
CA CYS A 94 -0.13 -0.89 -3.56
C CYS A 94 0.58 0.40 -3.11
N GLY A 95 1.88 0.33 -2.89
CA GLY A 95 2.74 1.47 -2.58
C GLY A 95 3.29 2.13 -3.84
#